data_8fcc57a0b50834259318bdcb41dd37de
#
_entry.id   8fcc57a0b50834259318bdcb41dd37de
#
_cell.length_a   1.000
_cell.length_b   1.000
_cell.length_c   1.000
_cell.angle_alpha   90.00
_cell.angle_beta   90.00
_cell.angle_gamma   90.00
#
_symmetry.space_group_name_H-M   'P 1'
#
loop_
_entity.id
_entity.type
_entity.pdbx_description
1 polymer ?
#
loop_
_entity_poly.entity_id
_entity_poly.type
_entity_poly.pdbx_seq_one_letter_code
_entity_poly.pdbx_strand_id
1 'polypeptide(L)'
;MRARTLLAAGPMLAAVLVTGCSTTDAGTPISGSTGASTAPGGSTPRSEVDLASTDPCTMLTETEAQQVGVPSPGVRDDVAGFLSCDWQLSARDDPEFDTGMLVSVSIDPERGIEELNLSGAVRITPTTVGSHQGQLVAESGGFGGPGTCQVDLVISPSSHVTVSALTGIDTERACDVATRAAASVEPKLP
;
A
#
# COMPACT_ATOMS: atom_id res chain seq x y z
N MET A 1 46.33 -25.32 -3.21
CA MET A 1 46.56 -26.60 -3.94
C MET A 1 45.21 -27.28 -4.16
N ARG A 2 44.93 -27.62 -5.44
CA ARG A 2 43.91 -28.56 -5.96
C ARG A 2 42.46 -28.19 -5.74
N ALA A 3 41.54 -28.30 -6.64
CA ALA A 3 41.50 -28.58 -8.05
C ALA A 3 40.06 -28.36 -8.53
N ARG A 4 39.94 -27.76 -9.67
CA ARG A 4 38.97 -27.87 -10.75
C ARG A 4 37.92 -28.99 -10.65
N THR A 5 36.64 -28.66 -10.91
CA THR A 5 35.84 -29.50 -11.81
C THR A 5 34.84 -28.61 -12.57
N LEU A 6 34.99 -28.57 -13.88
CA LEU A 6 34.10 -28.11 -14.95
C LEU A 6 33.13 -29.25 -15.31
N LEU A 7 31.88 -28.99 -15.56
CA LEU A 7 30.95 -29.78 -16.38
C LEU A 7 29.84 -28.81 -16.78
N ALA A 8 29.77 -28.28 -17.94
CA ALA A 8 29.40 -28.76 -19.28
C ALA A 8 27.90 -29.04 -19.44
N ALA A 9 27.23 -28.09 -20.11
CA ALA A 9 26.41 -28.17 -21.32
C ALA A 9 25.14 -29.03 -21.34
N GLY A 10 24.04 -28.39 -21.77
CA GLY A 10 22.91 -29.02 -22.41
C GLY A 10 21.79 -28.05 -22.77
N PRO A 11 21.59 -27.67 -24.04
CA PRO A 11 20.44 -26.91 -24.45
C PRO A 11 19.28 -27.84 -24.81
N MET A 12 18.04 -27.57 -24.32
CA MET A 12 16.83 -28.14 -24.90
C MET A 12 15.90 -27.00 -25.32
N LEU A 13 15.87 -26.79 -26.62
CA LEU A 13 14.79 -26.09 -27.32
C LEU A 13 13.54 -26.96 -27.26
N ALA A 14 12.44 -26.38 -26.83
CA ALA A 14 11.09 -26.89 -27.15
C ALA A 14 10.22 -25.69 -27.54
N ALA A 15 10.04 -25.54 -28.84
CA ALA A 15 9.07 -24.64 -29.45
C ALA A 15 7.68 -25.31 -29.40
N VAL A 16 6.72 -24.67 -28.73
CA VAL A 16 5.30 -25.06 -28.84
C VAL A 16 4.54 -23.88 -29.48
N LEU A 17 4.18 -24.08 -30.72
CA LEU A 17 3.24 -23.24 -31.46
C LEU A 17 1.82 -23.65 -31.06
N VAL A 18 1.07 -22.74 -30.47
CA VAL A 18 -0.38 -22.87 -30.28
C VAL A 18 -1.08 -21.80 -31.06
N THR A 19 -1.65 -22.20 -32.17
CA THR A 19 -2.61 -21.45 -32.98
C THR A 19 -3.97 -21.51 -32.28
N GLY A 20 -4.47 -20.38 -31.76
CA GLY A 20 -5.80 -20.24 -31.18
C GLY A 20 -6.70 -19.37 -32.01
N CYS A 21 -7.81 -19.92 -32.45
CA CYS A 21 -8.87 -19.31 -33.27
C CYS A 21 -9.56 -18.14 -32.57
N SER A 22 -9.70 -17.04 -33.27
CA SER A 22 -10.58 -15.93 -32.91
C SER A 22 -12.00 -16.26 -33.41
N THR A 23 -12.96 -16.41 -32.52
CA THR A 23 -14.38 -16.37 -32.84
C THR A 23 -14.93 -14.98 -32.57
N THR A 24 -15.20 -14.25 -33.61
CA THR A 24 -15.93 -12.99 -33.57
C THR A 24 -17.43 -13.32 -33.53
N ASP A 25 -18.07 -13.15 -32.38
CA ASP A 25 -19.52 -13.25 -32.26
C ASP A 25 -20.14 -11.86 -32.45
N ALA A 26 -20.86 -11.69 -33.56
CA ALA A 26 -21.62 -10.49 -33.84
C ALA A 26 -22.94 -10.53 -33.06
N GLY A 27 -22.96 -9.93 -31.87
CA GLY A 27 -24.17 -9.76 -31.05
C GLY A 27 -25.07 -8.68 -31.59
N THR A 28 -26.30 -9.08 -31.98
CA THR A 28 -27.41 -8.25 -32.40
C THR A 28 -27.86 -7.28 -31.31
N PRO A 29 -28.11 -6.00 -31.58
CA PRO A 29 -28.66 -5.09 -30.59
C PRO A 29 -30.16 -5.37 -30.38
N ILE A 30 -30.53 -5.74 -29.17
CA ILE A 30 -31.92 -5.83 -28.76
C ILE A 30 -32.36 -4.45 -28.26
N SER A 31 -33.20 -3.76 -28.99
CA SER A 31 -33.96 -2.63 -28.53
C SER A 31 -35.09 -3.14 -27.62
N GLY A 32 -35.07 -2.81 -26.36
CA GLY A 32 -36.07 -3.28 -25.43
C GLY A 32 -36.33 -2.32 -24.29
N SER A 33 -37.34 -1.50 -24.46
CA SER A 33 -38.35 -1.14 -23.46
C SER A 33 -37.95 -0.31 -22.25
N THR A 34 -38.38 0.94 -22.29
CA THR A 34 -38.69 1.83 -21.16
C THR A 34 -39.50 1.11 -20.09
N GLY A 35 -38.86 0.90 -18.94
CA GLY A 35 -39.49 0.56 -17.67
C GLY A 35 -38.96 1.50 -16.58
N ALA A 36 -39.71 2.56 -16.31
CA ALA A 36 -39.44 3.41 -15.17
C ALA A 36 -39.68 2.61 -13.88
N SER A 37 -38.62 2.26 -13.17
CA SER A 37 -38.69 1.75 -11.81
C SER A 37 -38.07 2.78 -10.88
N THR A 38 -38.93 3.51 -10.22
CA THR A 38 -38.61 4.47 -9.17
C THR A 38 -38.11 3.68 -7.97
N ALA A 39 -36.83 3.61 -7.74
CA ALA A 39 -36.24 3.17 -6.48
C ALA A 39 -35.80 4.43 -5.69
N PRO A 40 -36.31 4.62 -4.44
CA PRO A 40 -35.82 5.67 -3.56
C PRO A 40 -34.58 5.14 -2.85
N GLY A 41 -33.43 5.56 -3.27
CA GLY A 41 -32.14 5.26 -2.66
C GLY A 41 -31.13 6.22 -3.22
N GLY A 42 -31.26 7.50 -2.84
CA GLY A 42 -30.25 8.50 -3.17
C GLY A 42 -28.98 8.21 -2.39
N SER A 43 -28.10 7.39 -2.93
CA SER A 43 -26.68 7.46 -2.60
C SER A 43 -26.22 8.78 -3.19
N THR A 44 -25.98 9.76 -2.32
CA THR A 44 -25.24 10.96 -2.67
C THR A 44 -23.93 10.48 -3.32
N PRO A 45 -23.58 10.92 -4.55
CA PRO A 45 -22.26 10.59 -5.09
C PRO A 45 -21.23 11.11 -4.08
N ARG A 46 -20.51 10.20 -3.43
CA ARG A 46 -19.30 10.57 -2.69
C ARG A 46 -18.45 11.27 -3.73
N SER A 47 -18.11 12.53 -3.51
CA SER A 47 -17.22 13.26 -4.40
C SER A 47 -15.99 12.37 -4.63
N GLU A 48 -15.72 12.01 -5.88
CA GLU A 48 -14.46 11.33 -6.22
C GLU A 48 -13.35 12.27 -5.77
N VAL A 49 -12.74 11.93 -4.62
CA VAL A 49 -11.52 12.61 -4.19
C VAL A 49 -10.45 12.16 -5.17
N ASP A 50 -9.93 13.13 -5.92
CA ASP A 50 -8.81 12.87 -6.81
C ASP A 50 -7.55 12.61 -5.99
N LEU A 51 -7.18 11.35 -5.84
CA LEU A 51 -5.99 10.92 -5.11
C LEU A 51 -4.72 11.58 -5.63
N ALA A 52 -4.64 11.84 -6.94
CA ALA A 52 -3.47 12.47 -7.55
C ALA A 52 -3.29 13.94 -7.11
N SER A 53 -4.36 14.60 -6.67
CA SER A 53 -4.32 15.97 -6.14
C SER A 53 -4.27 16.02 -4.60
N THR A 54 -4.33 14.88 -3.94
CA THR A 54 -4.34 14.80 -2.48
C THR A 54 -2.95 15.00 -1.90
N ASP A 55 -2.81 15.92 -0.96
CA ASP A 55 -1.54 16.14 -0.25
C ASP A 55 -1.41 15.14 0.91
N PRO A 56 -0.44 14.20 0.86
CA PRO A 56 -0.26 13.20 1.90
C PRO A 56 0.08 13.82 3.26
N CYS A 57 0.66 15.03 3.31
CA CYS A 57 0.97 15.71 4.56
C CYS A 57 -0.28 16.21 5.32
N THR A 58 -1.44 16.21 4.68
CA THR A 58 -2.72 16.52 5.35
C THR A 58 -3.38 15.28 5.98
N MET A 59 -2.82 14.09 5.75
CA MET A 59 -3.40 12.83 6.22
C MET A 59 -3.26 12.61 7.73
N LEU A 60 -2.29 13.24 8.38
CA LEU A 60 -2.19 13.29 9.84
C LEU A 60 -2.20 14.74 10.30
N THR A 61 -3.19 15.12 11.08
CA THR A 61 -3.20 16.39 11.80
C THR A 61 -2.15 16.37 12.91
N GLU A 62 -1.81 17.53 13.45
CA GLU A 62 -0.87 17.63 14.59
C GLU A 62 -1.28 16.73 15.77
N THR A 63 -2.57 16.73 16.11
CA THR A 63 -3.09 15.90 17.21
C THR A 63 -2.97 14.42 16.91
N GLU A 64 -3.29 13.99 15.70
CA GLU A 64 -3.18 12.58 15.28
C GLU A 64 -1.72 12.11 15.21
N ALA A 65 -0.81 12.94 14.70
CA ALA A 65 0.62 12.66 14.69
C ALA A 65 1.16 12.45 16.12
N GLN A 66 0.77 13.33 17.07
CA GLN A 66 1.11 13.17 18.47
C GLN A 66 0.53 11.91 19.12
N GLN A 67 -0.71 11.53 18.77
CA GLN A 67 -1.35 10.29 19.24
C GLN A 67 -0.65 9.04 18.72
N VAL A 68 -0.11 9.09 17.51
CA VAL A 68 0.70 8.02 16.92
C VAL A 68 2.11 7.99 17.53
N GLY A 69 2.59 9.11 18.05
CA GLY A 69 3.89 9.24 18.73
C GLY A 69 4.98 9.89 17.88
N VAL A 70 4.60 10.63 16.83
CA VAL A 70 5.55 11.36 15.97
C VAL A 70 5.33 12.87 16.05
N PRO A 71 6.37 13.70 15.82
CA PRO A 71 6.22 15.14 15.78
C PRO A 71 5.48 15.59 14.51
N SER A 72 4.90 16.81 14.55
CA SER A 72 4.31 17.50 13.41
C SER A 72 5.06 18.82 13.19
N PRO A 73 5.08 19.38 11.98
CA PRO A 73 4.48 18.82 10.74
C PRO A 73 5.28 17.67 10.13
N GLY A 74 4.62 16.88 9.28
CA GLY A 74 5.31 15.95 8.41
C GLY A 74 6.11 16.69 7.32
N VAL A 75 7.07 15.99 6.73
CA VAL A 75 7.90 16.48 5.63
C VAL A 75 7.52 15.74 4.35
N ARG A 76 7.21 16.49 3.30
CA ARG A 76 6.92 15.91 1.99
C ARG A 76 8.17 15.29 1.40
N ASP A 77 8.07 14.04 0.96
CA ASP A 77 9.13 13.29 0.30
C ASP A 77 8.56 12.55 -0.92
N ASP A 78 8.55 13.22 -2.07
CA ASP A 78 8.04 12.63 -3.31
C ASP A 78 9.16 11.81 -3.96
N VAL A 79 9.09 10.49 -3.82
CA VAL A 79 10.09 9.57 -4.38
C VAL A 79 9.48 8.74 -5.50
N ALA A 80 10.14 8.74 -6.66
CA ALA A 80 9.81 7.88 -7.81
C ALA A 80 8.36 7.96 -8.30
N GLY A 81 7.71 9.11 -8.17
CA GLY A 81 6.34 9.35 -8.61
C GLY A 81 5.26 9.03 -7.58
N PHE A 82 5.65 8.59 -6.38
CA PHE A 82 4.75 8.49 -5.25
C PHE A 82 4.66 9.82 -4.51
N LEU A 83 3.45 10.22 -4.18
CA LEU A 83 3.22 11.31 -3.26
C LEU A 83 3.39 10.79 -1.84
N SER A 84 4.37 11.28 -1.09
CA SER A 84 4.65 10.80 0.26
C SER A 84 4.82 11.93 1.26
N CYS A 85 4.49 11.66 2.51
CA CYS A 85 4.79 12.52 3.64
C CYS A 85 5.30 11.71 4.82
N ASP A 86 6.38 12.17 5.42
CA ASP A 86 7.13 11.50 6.46
C ASP A 86 7.07 12.29 7.77
N TRP A 87 6.73 11.61 8.86
CA TRP A 87 6.80 12.12 10.23
C TRP A 87 7.88 11.34 10.98
N GLN A 88 8.96 12.01 11.35
CA GLN A 88 10.12 11.37 11.94
C GLN A 88 10.38 11.84 13.36
N LEU A 89 10.37 10.91 14.31
CA LEU A 89 10.91 11.09 15.65
C LEU A 89 12.38 10.65 15.68
N SER A 90 13.29 11.55 16.04
CA SER A 90 14.70 11.20 16.10
C SER A 90 15.00 10.26 17.29
N ALA A 91 16.03 9.43 17.17
CA ALA A 91 16.46 8.55 18.25
C ALA A 91 16.83 9.30 19.56
N ARG A 92 17.18 10.58 19.46
CA ARG A 92 17.50 11.41 20.64
C ARG A 92 16.25 11.85 21.38
N ASP A 93 15.14 11.98 20.69
CA ASP A 93 13.87 12.48 21.21
C ASP A 93 12.92 11.34 21.58
N ASP A 94 13.28 10.09 21.27
CA ASP A 94 12.55 8.89 21.65
C ASP A 94 13.05 8.39 23.03
N PRO A 95 12.29 8.65 24.10
CA PRO A 95 12.74 8.28 25.46
C PRO A 95 12.70 6.77 25.73
N GLU A 96 12.03 6.02 24.88
CA GLU A 96 11.75 4.60 25.07
C GLU A 96 12.66 3.71 24.22
N PHE A 97 13.15 4.26 23.10
CA PHE A 97 13.90 3.48 22.12
C PHE A 97 14.98 4.34 21.46
N ASP A 98 16.23 4.02 21.65
CA ASP A 98 17.41 4.67 21.04
C ASP A 98 17.45 4.61 19.49
N THR A 99 16.36 4.23 18.84
CA THR A 99 16.31 3.95 17.40
C THR A 99 15.46 4.95 16.61
N GLY A 100 14.66 5.78 17.30
CA GLY A 100 13.71 6.68 16.67
C GLY A 100 12.52 5.97 16.03
N MET A 101 11.64 6.74 15.38
CA MET A 101 10.46 6.25 14.69
C MET A 101 10.21 7.06 13.43
N LEU A 102 9.79 6.38 12.36
CA LEU A 102 9.32 7.01 11.13
C LEU A 102 7.90 6.49 10.85
N VAL A 103 6.99 7.41 10.61
CA VAL A 103 5.67 7.11 10.04
C VAL A 103 5.59 7.78 8.69
N SER A 104 5.16 7.03 7.68
CA SER A 104 5.03 7.52 6.31
C SER A 104 3.63 7.26 5.77
N VAL A 105 3.06 8.23 5.07
CA VAL A 105 1.82 8.05 4.30
C VAL A 105 2.15 8.29 2.84
N SER A 106 1.94 7.27 2.02
CA SER A 106 2.18 7.32 0.59
C SER A 106 0.89 7.09 -0.18
N ILE A 107 0.67 7.87 -1.23
CA ILE A 107 -0.49 7.78 -2.10
C ILE A 107 -0.02 7.33 -3.48
N ASP A 108 -0.55 6.23 -3.96
CA ASP A 108 -0.36 5.75 -5.33
C ASP A 108 -1.68 5.81 -6.09
N PRO A 109 -1.86 6.80 -6.97
CA PRO A 109 -3.11 6.97 -7.72
C PRO A 109 -3.21 6.05 -8.95
N GLU A 110 -2.12 5.34 -9.32
CA GLU A 110 -2.02 4.64 -10.60
C GLU A 110 -1.80 3.13 -10.47
N ARG A 111 -1.52 2.62 -9.26
CA ARG A 111 -1.28 1.19 -9.02
C ARG A 111 -2.12 0.64 -7.88
N GLY A 112 -2.66 -0.57 -8.09
CA GLY A 112 -3.34 -1.34 -7.06
C GLY A 112 -2.38 -2.07 -6.12
N ILE A 113 -2.89 -2.58 -5.00
CA ILE A 113 -2.08 -3.34 -4.03
C ILE A 113 -1.51 -4.64 -4.60
N GLU A 114 -2.13 -5.19 -5.64
CA GLU A 114 -1.68 -6.41 -6.32
C GLU A 114 -0.35 -6.23 -7.07
N GLU A 115 0.04 -4.98 -7.34
CA GLU A 115 1.29 -4.63 -8.03
C GLU A 115 2.45 -4.34 -7.07
N LEU A 116 2.19 -4.39 -5.76
CA LEU A 116 3.22 -4.15 -4.76
C LEU A 116 4.28 -5.26 -4.74
N ASN A 117 5.54 -4.87 -4.67
CA ASN A 117 6.63 -5.81 -4.49
C ASN A 117 6.82 -6.13 -3.00
N LEU A 118 6.24 -7.21 -2.55
CA LEU A 118 6.27 -7.66 -1.17
C LEU A 118 7.30 -8.76 -0.89
N SER A 119 8.38 -8.80 -1.67
CA SER A 119 9.41 -9.86 -1.55
C SER A 119 10.14 -9.87 -0.20
N GLY A 120 10.11 -8.76 0.55
CA GLY A 120 10.67 -8.64 1.90
C GLY A 120 9.70 -9.00 3.03
N ALA A 121 8.42 -9.23 2.71
CA ALA A 121 7.40 -9.51 3.70
C ALA A 121 7.63 -10.86 4.40
N VAL A 122 7.57 -10.85 5.72
CA VAL A 122 7.58 -12.08 6.55
C VAL A 122 6.16 -12.49 6.95
N ARG A 123 5.21 -11.56 6.89
CA ARG A 123 3.80 -11.82 7.16
C ARG A 123 2.95 -10.83 6.37
N ILE A 124 1.96 -11.34 5.65
CA ILE A 124 0.92 -10.56 5.00
C ILE A 124 -0.42 -11.05 5.55
N THR A 125 -1.23 -10.12 6.06
CA THR A 125 -2.52 -10.43 6.68
C THR A 125 -3.58 -9.53 6.07
N PRO A 126 -4.66 -10.08 5.47
CA PRO A 126 -5.79 -9.26 5.06
C PRO A 126 -6.34 -8.47 6.25
N THR A 127 -6.64 -7.21 6.03
CA THR A 127 -7.17 -6.32 7.06
C THR A 127 -8.30 -5.44 6.53
N THR A 128 -9.02 -4.81 7.43
CA THR A 128 -10.02 -3.78 7.12
C THR A 128 -9.84 -2.65 8.11
N VAL A 129 -9.71 -1.44 7.60
CA VAL A 129 -9.65 -0.21 8.42
C VAL A 129 -10.84 0.65 8.01
N GLY A 130 -11.74 0.90 8.96
CA GLY A 130 -12.98 1.60 8.67
C GLY A 130 -13.78 0.93 7.55
N SER A 131 -13.97 1.61 6.44
CA SER A 131 -14.70 1.12 5.26
C SER A 131 -13.78 0.50 4.19
N HIS A 132 -12.45 0.64 4.32
CA HIS A 132 -11.49 0.20 3.31
C HIS A 132 -10.91 -1.18 3.62
N GLN A 133 -10.92 -2.05 2.61
CA GLN A 133 -10.20 -3.31 2.63
C GLN A 133 -8.73 -3.07 2.32
N GLY A 134 -7.88 -3.96 2.78
CA GLY A 134 -6.45 -3.86 2.55
C GLY A 134 -5.67 -5.03 3.12
N GLN A 135 -4.39 -4.80 3.34
CA GLN A 135 -3.49 -5.78 3.94
C GLN A 135 -2.53 -5.12 4.93
N LEU A 136 -2.19 -5.87 5.97
CA LEU A 136 -1.11 -5.55 6.88
C LEU A 136 0.11 -6.36 6.45
N VAL A 137 1.21 -5.69 6.16
CA VAL A 137 2.47 -6.29 5.71
C VAL A 137 3.54 -6.02 6.74
N ALA A 138 4.05 -7.08 7.35
CA ALA A 138 5.18 -7.01 8.28
C ALA A 138 6.46 -7.45 7.57
N GLU A 139 7.51 -6.66 7.73
CA GLU A 139 8.84 -6.98 7.21
C GLU A 139 9.83 -7.02 8.37
N SER A 140 10.63 -8.07 8.44
CA SER A 140 11.77 -8.06 9.34
C SER A 140 12.95 -7.42 8.63
N GLY A 141 13.61 -6.48 9.28
CA GLY A 141 14.86 -5.95 8.79
C GLY A 141 15.89 -7.09 8.65
N GLY A 142 16.38 -7.31 7.44
CA GLY A 142 17.43 -8.30 7.20
C GLY A 142 18.69 -7.99 8.04
N PHE A 143 19.35 -9.03 8.58
CA PHE A 143 20.60 -8.89 9.38
C PHE A 143 20.48 -8.00 10.63
N GLY A 144 19.31 -7.99 11.29
CA GLY A 144 19.08 -7.15 12.46
C GLY A 144 18.82 -5.68 12.12
N GLY A 145 18.43 -5.41 10.88
CA GLY A 145 17.94 -4.09 10.48
C GLY A 145 16.59 -3.75 11.11
N PRO A 146 16.10 -2.53 10.87
CA PRO A 146 14.84 -2.06 11.44
C PRO A 146 13.65 -2.91 10.96
N GLY A 147 12.77 -3.26 11.89
CA GLY A 147 11.48 -3.84 11.57
C GLY A 147 10.55 -2.78 11.01
N THR A 148 9.90 -3.09 9.93
CA THR A 148 8.87 -2.24 9.31
C THR A 148 7.53 -2.96 9.29
N CYS A 149 6.48 -2.17 9.30
CA CYS A 149 5.14 -2.65 9.04
C CYS A 149 4.37 -1.60 8.26
N GLN A 150 3.53 -2.06 7.32
CA GLN A 150 2.68 -1.17 6.56
C GLN A 150 1.25 -1.70 6.48
N VAL A 151 0.32 -0.78 6.34
CA VAL A 151 -1.08 -1.03 6.03
C VAL A 151 -1.34 -0.46 4.65
N ASP A 152 -1.64 -1.32 3.69
CA ASP A 152 -2.02 -0.92 2.33
C ASP A 152 -3.54 -0.94 2.23
N LEU A 153 -4.16 0.21 1.94
CA LEU A 153 -5.60 0.38 1.83
C LEU A 153 -6.01 0.47 0.35
N VAL A 154 -6.91 -0.39 -0.07
CA VAL A 154 -7.46 -0.37 -1.43
C VAL A 154 -8.41 0.81 -1.58
N ILE A 155 -8.15 1.69 -2.51
CA ILE A 155 -9.04 2.79 -2.88
C ILE A 155 -9.83 2.41 -4.14
N SER A 156 -9.12 1.85 -5.12
CA SER A 156 -9.69 1.27 -6.34
C SER A 156 -8.83 0.09 -6.81
N PRO A 157 -9.23 -0.65 -7.84
CA PRO A 157 -8.38 -1.70 -8.39
C PRO A 157 -7.00 -1.22 -8.88
N SER A 158 -6.87 0.09 -9.17
CA SER A 158 -5.64 0.69 -9.69
C SER A 158 -5.10 1.82 -8.82
N SER A 159 -5.52 1.91 -7.55
CA SER A 159 -4.99 2.93 -6.65
C SER A 159 -5.04 2.47 -5.19
N HIS A 160 -4.07 2.89 -4.40
CA HIS A 160 -3.99 2.55 -2.99
C HIS A 160 -3.34 3.66 -2.16
N VAL A 161 -3.48 3.54 -0.86
CA VAL A 161 -2.75 4.35 0.13
C VAL A 161 -2.00 3.40 1.05
N THR A 162 -0.71 3.63 1.21
CA THR A 162 0.14 2.89 2.15
C THR A 162 0.45 3.77 3.36
N VAL A 163 0.20 3.24 4.54
CA VAL A 163 0.61 3.83 5.82
C VAL A 163 1.65 2.93 6.44
N SER A 164 2.89 3.36 6.50
CA SER A 164 4.01 2.57 7.02
C SER A 164 4.58 3.13 8.31
N ALA A 165 5.15 2.26 9.12
CA ALA A 165 5.91 2.61 10.29
C ALA A 165 7.21 1.81 10.37
N LEU A 166 8.26 2.49 10.83
CA LEU A 166 9.57 1.91 11.14
C LEU A 166 9.93 2.30 12.57
N THR A 167 10.18 1.31 13.43
CA THR A 167 10.40 1.50 14.86
C THR A 167 11.62 0.69 15.35
N GLY A 168 12.80 0.98 14.80
CA GLY A 168 14.00 0.20 15.14
C GLY A 168 13.89 -1.25 14.69
N ILE A 169 14.12 -2.22 15.59
CA ILE A 169 14.10 -3.65 15.30
C ILE A 169 12.77 -4.33 15.68
N ASP A 170 11.83 -3.60 16.26
CA ASP A 170 10.58 -4.14 16.79
C ASP A 170 9.46 -4.03 15.74
N THR A 171 9.27 -5.12 14.99
CA THR A 171 8.22 -5.21 13.95
C THR A 171 6.82 -5.19 14.54
N GLU A 172 6.56 -5.76 15.71
CA GLU A 172 5.22 -5.76 16.31
C GLU A 172 4.83 -4.34 16.74
N ARG A 173 5.77 -3.57 17.29
CA ARG A 173 5.57 -2.15 17.56
C ARG A 173 5.33 -1.36 16.27
N ALA A 174 6.07 -1.62 15.21
CA ALA A 174 5.85 -1.00 13.91
C ALA A 174 4.44 -1.28 13.40
N CYS A 175 3.95 -2.51 13.52
CA CYS A 175 2.60 -2.88 13.10
C CYS A 175 1.50 -2.19 13.95
N ASP A 176 1.70 -2.03 15.25
CA ASP A 176 0.79 -1.28 16.11
C ASP A 176 0.73 0.21 15.71
N VAL A 177 1.88 0.83 15.48
CA VAL A 177 1.98 2.22 15.03
C VAL A 177 1.33 2.41 13.66
N ALA A 178 1.65 1.56 12.67
CA ALA A 178 1.08 1.62 11.33
C ALA A 178 -0.45 1.47 11.36
N THR A 179 -0.97 0.55 12.17
CA THR A 179 -2.41 0.32 12.33
C THR A 179 -3.12 1.54 12.93
N ARG A 180 -2.55 2.15 13.97
CA ARG A 180 -3.12 3.37 14.57
C ARG A 180 -3.07 4.55 13.60
N ALA A 181 -1.98 4.72 12.88
CA ALA A 181 -1.86 5.76 11.87
C ALA A 181 -2.86 5.55 10.73
N ALA A 182 -3.02 4.31 10.24
CA ALA A 182 -4.00 3.98 9.21
C ALA A 182 -5.44 4.28 9.65
N ALA A 183 -5.78 4.03 10.93
CA ALA A 183 -7.08 4.37 11.48
C ALA A 183 -7.34 5.89 11.53
N SER A 184 -6.29 6.71 11.63
CA SER A 184 -6.38 8.18 11.57
C SER A 184 -6.46 8.70 10.12
N VAL A 185 -5.85 8.00 9.19
CA VAL A 185 -5.82 8.33 7.75
C VAL A 185 -7.13 7.97 7.07
N GLU A 186 -7.67 6.78 7.35
CA GLU A 186 -8.82 6.19 6.65
C GLU A 186 -10.04 7.12 6.52
N PRO A 187 -10.48 7.86 7.56
CA PRO A 187 -11.67 8.73 7.45
C PRO A 187 -11.53 9.86 6.43
N LYS A 188 -10.31 10.15 5.96
CA LYS A 188 -10.00 11.21 4.99
C LYS A 188 -9.90 10.67 3.55
N LEU A 189 -9.97 9.36 3.39
CA LEU A 189 -9.96 8.68 2.09
C LEU A 189 -11.35 8.69 1.45
N PRO A 190 -11.44 8.64 0.11
CA PRO A 190 -12.70 8.67 -0.62
C PRO A 190 -13.59 7.44 -0.42
#